data_ef5a99cbaadf108aebde5568ff5a0cd3
#
_entry.id   ef5a99cbaadf108aebde5568ff5a0cd3
#
_cell.length_a   1.000
_cell.length_b   1.000
_cell.length_c   1.000
_cell.angle_alpha   90.00
_cell.angle_beta   90.00
_cell.angle_gamma   90.00
#
_symmetry.space_group_name_H-M   'P 1'
#
loop_
_entity.id
_entity.type
_entity.pdbx_description
1 polymer ?
#
loop_
_entity_poly.entity_id
_entity_poly.type
_entity_poly.pdbx_seq_one_letter_code
_entity_poly.pdbx_strand_id
1 'polypeptide(L)'
;TPPNPTTPPPGGAGCSATVSANSWTGGFVATVKVTAGSGGTRGWNVSVTLPGGTSVTGTWSASASGSSGTVRFANVDYNGQLAAGQVTEFGFQGNGTAPTQTPTCTAS
;
A
#
# COMPACT_ATOMS: atom_id res chain seq x y z
N THR A 1 3.92 -17.44 3.80
CA THR A 1 4.09 -17.19 3.30
C THR A 1 4.12 -17.19 2.57
N PRO A 2 3.91 -17.13 2.23
CA PRO A 2 4.01 -17.07 1.42
C PRO A 2 4.54 -16.96 0.57
N PRO A 3 4.61 -17.07 0.26
CA PRO A 3 5.11 -16.90 -0.44
C PRO A 3 5.45 -16.46 -1.27
N ASN A 4 5.60 -16.43 -1.62
CA ASN A 4 6.02 -15.98 -2.35
C ASN A 4 6.13 -15.55 -2.99
N PRO A 5 6.15 -15.28 -2.95
CA PRO A 5 6.43 -14.75 -3.79
C PRO A 5 6.69 -14.47 -4.71
N THR A 6 6.39 -14.65 -4.44
CA THR A 6 6.71 -14.68 -5.44
C THR A 6 7.04 -13.97 -6.29
N THR A 7 6.58 -13.87 -6.78
CA THR A 7 7.12 -13.19 -7.83
C THR A 7 7.08 -11.74 -7.64
N PRO A 8 8.16 -11.04 -7.74
CA PRO A 8 8.11 -9.60 -7.68
C PRO A 8 7.27 -9.07 -8.79
N PRO A 9 6.59 -7.97 -8.61
CA PRO A 9 5.82 -7.36 -9.67
C PRO A 9 6.70 -7.09 -10.87
N PRO A 10 6.16 -7.21 -12.05
CA PRO A 10 6.87 -6.82 -13.24
C PRO A 10 7.30 -5.37 -13.14
N GLY A 11 8.34 -5.06 -13.81
CA GLY A 11 8.85 -3.71 -13.79
C GLY A 11 9.91 -3.49 -12.75
N GLY A 12 10.30 -4.54 -12.05
CA GLY A 12 11.40 -4.43 -11.12
C GLY A 12 11.16 -3.38 -10.08
N ALA A 13 9.97 -3.38 -9.53
CA ALA A 13 9.55 -2.30 -8.69
C ALA A 13 10.38 -2.15 -7.42
N GLY A 14 11.10 -3.17 -7.03
CA GLY A 14 11.93 -3.11 -5.83
C GLY A 14 11.16 -3.27 -4.54
N CYS A 15 9.86 -3.41 -4.59
CA CYS A 15 9.03 -3.67 -3.42
C CYS A 15 7.74 -4.33 -3.85
N SER A 16 7.03 -4.85 -2.86
CA SER A 16 5.71 -5.41 -3.08
C SER A 16 4.76 -4.94 -1.98
N ALA A 17 3.49 -4.92 -2.27
CA ALA A 17 2.50 -4.46 -1.32
C ALA A 17 1.31 -5.40 -1.32
N THR A 18 0.76 -5.63 -0.12
CA THR A 18 -0.46 -6.39 0.05
C THR A 18 -1.41 -5.58 0.91
N VAL A 19 -2.69 -5.71 0.66
CA VAL A 19 -3.70 -5.00 1.43
C VAL A 19 -4.60 -6.00 2.13
N SER A 20 -4.93 -5.73 3.38
CA SER A 20 -5.98 -6.43 4.09
C SER A 20 -6.91 -5.40 4.70
N ALA A 21 -8.20 -5.67 4.67
CA ALA A 21 -9.18 -4.69 5.08
C ALA A 21 -10.24 -5.33 5.96
N ASN A 22 -10.70 -4.54 6.92
CA ASN A 22 -11.89 -4.82 7.68
C ASN A 22 -12.95 -3.82 7.27
N SER A 23 -14.09 -4.31 6.86
CA SER A 23 -15.14 -3.42 6.39
C SER A 23 -16.39 -3.59 7.25
N TRP A 24 -17.18 -2.53 7.28
CA TRP A 24 -18.46 -2.50 7.96
C TRP A 24 -19.43 -1.73 7.07
N THR A 25 -20.65 -1.62 7.50
CA THR A 25 -21.64 -0.88 6.72
C THR A 25 -21.19 0.57 6.56
N GLY A 26 -20.93 0.96 5.33
CA GLY A 26 -20.59 2.34 5.00
C GLY A 26 -19.12 2.70 5.10
N GLY A 27 -18.23 1.76 5.49
CA GLY A 27 -16.83 2.12 5.60
C GLY A 27 -15.90 0.95 5.77
N PHE A 28 -14.61 1.25 5.91
CA PHE A 28 -13.58 0.22 6.07
C PHE A 28 -12.32 0.82 6.67
N VAL A 29 -11.48 -0.07 7.17
CA VAL A 29 -10.09 0.23 7.53
C VAL A 29 -9.21 -0.75 6.77
N ALA A 30 -8.18 -0.26 6.12
CA ALA A 30 -7.26 -1.10 5.36
C ALA A 30 -5.85 -0.95 5.90
N THR A 31 -5.13 -2.06 5.94
CA THR A 31 -3.72 -2.08 6.30
C THR A 31 -2.94 -2.58 5.09
N VAL A 32 -1.92 -1.84 4.71
CA VAL A 32 -1.07 -2.20 3.58
C VAL A 32 0.31 -2.54 4.11
N LYS A 33 0.79 -3.71 3.74
CA LYS A 33 2.11 -4.18 4.13
C LYS A 33 3.03 -4.02 2.93
N VAL A 34 4.12 -3.29 3.12
CA VAL A 34 5.11 -3.04 2.09
C VAL A 34 6.36 -3.84 2.42
N THR A 35 6.78 -4.68 1.50
CA THR A 35 7.97 -5.51 1.67
C THR A 35 9.02 -5.05 0.67
N ALA A 36 10.22 -4.73 1.18
CA ALA A 36 11.32 -4.34 0.32
C ALA A 36 11.84 -5.52 -0.47
N GLY A 37 12.26 -5.28 -1.69
CA GLY A 37 12.89 -6.30 -2.51
C GLY A 37 14.34 -6.54 -2.10
N SER A 38 15.07 -7.25 -2.93
CA SER A 38 16.43 -7.67 -2.62
C SER A 38 17.41 -6.51 -2.50
N GLY A 39 17.10 -5.38 -3.09
CA GLY A 39 17.95 -4.19 -2.98
C GLY A 39 17.52 -3.21 -1.91
N GLY A 40 16.48 -3.51 -1.16
CA GLY A 40 15.95 -2.56 -0.20
C GLY A 40 15.29 -1.36 -0.88
N THR A 41 14.91 -0.37 -0.09
CA THR A 41 14.31 0.85 -0.63
C THR A 41 14.89 2.08 0.07
N ARG A 42 14.89 3.20 -0.61
CA ARG A 42 15.11 4.51 0.02
C ARG A 42 13.79 5.19 0.28
N GLY A 43 12.82 4.92 -0.55
CA GLY A 43 11.47 5.38 -0.42
C GLY A 43 10.57 4.48 -1.23
N TRP A 44 9.28 4.61 -1.05
CA TRP A 44 8.34 3.77 -1.79
C TRP A 44 7.05 4.53 -2.05
N ASN A 45 6.37 4.07 -3.10
CA ASN A 45 5.02 4.54 -3.44
C ASN A 45 4.14 3.33 -3.68
N VAL A 46 2.95 3.38 -3.15
CA VAL A 46 1.96 2.32 -3.34
C VAL A 46 0.72 2.93 -3.97
N SER A 47 0.31 2.37 -5.08
CA SER A 47 -0.91 2.81 -5.77
C SER A 47 -2.03 1.83 -5.45
N VAL A 48 -3.13 2.35 -4.94
CA VAL A 48 -4.31 1.54 -4.61
C VAL A 48 -5.46 2.05 -5.44
N THR A 49 -6.10 1.14 -6.16
CA THR A 49 -7.28 1.50 -6.96
C THR A 49 -8.52 1.20 -6.12
N LEU A 50 -9.31 2.23 -5.89
CA LEU A 50 -10.51 2.13 -5.07
C LEU A 50 -11.71 1.89 -5.97
N PRO A 51 -12.69 1.11 -5.49
CA PRO A 51 -13.96 0.97 -6.21
C PRO A 51 -14.68 2.30 -6.34
N GLY A 52 -15.56 2.38 -7.32
CA GLY A 52 -16.38 3.58 -7.48
C GLY A 52 -17.19 3.87 -6.23
N GLY A 53 -17.25 5.14 -5.87
CA GLY A 53 -17.98 5.56 -4.68
C GLY A 53 -17.20 5.43 -3.38
N THR A 54 -15.96 4.96 -3.44
CA THR A 54 -15.11 4.81 -2.26
C THR A 54 -14.18 6.01 -2.14
N SER A 55 -14.04 6.52 -0.93
CA SER A 55 -13.11 7.62 -0.67
C SER A 55 -12.34 7.38 0.61
N VAL A 56 -11.10 7.86 0.63
CA VAL A 56 -10.23 7.77 1.81
C VAL A 56 -10.49 8.97 2.70
N THR A 57 -10.70 8.71 3.99
CA THR A 57 -10.96 9.78 4.96
C THR A 57 -9.81 9.97 5.93
N GLY A 58 -8.92 9.00 6.06
CA GLY A 58 -7.77 9.13 6.95
C GLY A 58 -6.65 8.19 6.54
N THR A 59 -5.42 8.61 6.77
CA THR A 59 -4.22 7.84 6.43
C THR A 59 -3.22 8.01 7.55
N TRP A 60 -2.52 6.93 7.89
CA TRP A 60 -1.44 6.98 8.87
C TRP A 60 -0.24 6.23 8.34
N SER A 61 0.94 6.68 8.75
CA SER A 61 2.24 6.10 8.37
C SER A 61 2.52 6.18 6.87
N ALA A 62 1.79 7.01 6.16
CA ALA A 62 2.01 7.27 4.74
C ALA A 62 1.39 8.62 4.39
N SER A 63 1.76 9.13 3.25
CA SER A 63 1.22 10.37 2.73
C SER A 63 0.36 10.04 1.51
N ALA A 64 -0.91 10.34 1.58
CA ALA A 64 -1.84 10.03 0.50
C ALA A 64 -1.92 11.21 -0.46
N SER A 65 -1.94 10.91 -1.76
CA SER A 65 -2.18 11.93 -2.76
C SER A 65 -3.50 11.61 -3.44
N GLY A 66 -4.54 12.26 -2.99
CA GLY A 66 -5.89 12.02 -3.47
C GLY A 66 -6.72 11.27 -2.44
N SER A 67 -7.98 11.08 -2.75
CA SER A 67 -8.91 10.42 -1.84
C SER A 67 -9.88 9.48 -2.54
N SER A 68 -9.88 9.45 -3.87
CA SER A 68 -10.79 8.58 -4.62
C SER A 68 -10.10 8.11 -5.89
N GLY A 69 -10.66 7.08 -6.50
CA GLY A 69 -10.08 6.49 -7.69
C GLY A 69 -8.77 5.78 -7.36
N THR A 70 -7.75 6.05 -8.14
CA THR A 70 -6.42 5.53 -7.83
C THR A 70 -5.71 6.51 -6.91
N VAL A 71 -5.43 6.06 -5.70
CA VAL A 71 -4.77 6.88 -4.68
C VAL A 71 -3.34 6.38 -4.53
N ARG A 72 -2.39 7.32 -4.52
CA ARG A 72 -1.00 7.00 -4.33
C ARG A 72 -0.59 7.32 -2.90
N PHE A 73 0.01 6.35 -2.24
CA PHE A 73 0.52 6.51 -0.88
C PHE A 73 2.04 6.48 -0.94
N ALA A 74 2.67 7.50 -0.39
CA ALA A 74 4.13 7.58 -0.33
C ALA A 74 4.59 7.36 1.11
N ASN A 75 5.84 6.92 1.26
CA ASN A 75 6.42 6.77 2.58
C ASN A 75 6.50 8.12 3.30
N VAL A 76 6.55 8.07 4.60
CA VAL A 76 6.89 9.22 5.43
C VAL A 76 8.34 9.10 5.89
N ASP A 77 8.83 10.08 6.65
CA ASP A 77 10.25 10.21 6.94
C ASP A 77 10.87 8.97 7.58
N TYR A 78 10.10 8.27 8.39
CA TYR A 78 10.67 7.20 9.21
C TYR A 78 10.47 5.80 8.63
N ASN A 79 9.76 5.64 7.53
CA ASN A 79 9.49 4.30 7.01
C ASN A 79 9.80 4.12 5.52
N GLY A 80 10.51 5.08 4.92
CA GLY A 80 10.85 4.97 3.50
C GLY A 80 12.07 4.11 3.25
N GLN A 81 13.00 4.10 4.17
CA GLN A 81 14.26 3.40 3.99
C GLN A 81 14.14 2.01 4.59
N LEU A 82 14.16 1.00 3.74
CA LEU A 82 14.00 -0.39 4.15
C LEU A 82 15.18 -1.20 3.66
N ALA A 83 15.69 -2.07 4.52
CA ALA A 83 16.69 -3.03 4.13
C ALA A 83 16.05 -4.13 3.28
N ALA A 84 16.87 -4.90 2.59
CA ALA A 84 16.36 -5.98 1.76
C ALA A 84 15.47 -6.92 2.58
N GLY A 85 14.27 -7.16 2.09
CA GLY A 85 13.31 -8.03 2.75
C GLY A 85 12.62 -7.45 3.96
N GLN A 86 12.93 -6.23 4.33
CA GLN A 86 12.30 -5.60 5.48
C GLN A 86 10.88 -5.18 5.14
N VAL A 87 10.00 -5.20 6.15
CA VAL A 87 8.58 -4.93 5.97
C VAL A 87 8.20 -3.70 6.78
N THR A 88 7.38 -2.85 6.20
CA THR A 88 6.72 -1.78 6.93
C THR A 88 5.23 -1.80 6.59
N GLU A 89 4.44 -1.13 7.42
CA GLU A 89 3.00 -1.08 7.22
C GLU A 89 2.50 0.34 7.30
N PHE A 90 1.48 0.62 6.52
CA PHE A 90 0.72 1.84 6.68
C PHE A 90 -0.76 1.48 6.57
N GLY A 91 -1.61 2.43 6.89
CA GLY A 91 -3.03 2.15 6.82
C GLY A 91 -3.82 3.37 6.40
N PHE A 92 -5.03 3.09 6.00
CA PHE A 92 -5.97 4.15 5.67
C PHE A 92 -7.38 3.66 5.97
N GLN A 93 -8.26 4.60 6.17
CA GLN A 93 -9.66 4.29 6.35
C GLN A 93 -10.47 5.14 5.41
N GLY A 94 -11.67 4.70 5.12
CA GLY A 94 -12.50 5.41 4.19
C GLY A 94 -13.95 5.00 4.27
N ASN A 95 -14.74 5.63 3.42
CA ASN A 95 -16.15 5.33 3.25
C ASN A 95 -16.35 4.55 1.97
N GLY A 96 -17.34 3.65 1.98
CA GLY A 96 -17.68 2.86 0.81
C GLY A 96 -17.12 1.47 0.89
N THR A 97 -16.73 0.92 -0.24
CA THR A 97 -16.26 -0.45 -0.36
C THR A 97 -14.75 -0.50 -0.27
N ALA A 98 -14.23 -1.45 0.50
CA ALA A 98 -12.80 -1.64 0.62
C ALA A 98 -12.18 -2.03 -0.72
N PRO A 99 -10.91 -1.66 -0.96
CA PRO A 99 -10.25 -2.08 -2.19
C PRO A 99 -10.05 -3.58 -2.22
N THR A 100 -10.21 -4.16 -3.40
CA THR A 100 -10.07 -5.59 -3.58
C THR A 100 -8.91 -5.96 -4.50
N GLN A 101 -8.31 -4.99 -5.16
CA GLN A 101 -7.19 -5.23 -6.06
C GLN A 101 -5.87 -5.16 -5.31
N THR A 102 -4.89 -5.93 -5.77
CA THR A 102 -3.57 -5.89 -5.20
C THR A 102 -2.94 -4.53 -5.50
N PRO A 103 -2.40 -3.85 -4.48
CA PRO A 103 -1.73 -2.57 -4.73
C PRO A 103 -0.46 -2.77 -5.54
N THR A 104 -0.04 -1.71 -6.20
CA THR A 104 1.22 -1.68 -6.92
C THR A 104 2.23 -0.88 -6.12
N CYS A 105 3.39 -1.48 -5.84
CA CYS A 105 4.45 -0.81 -5.10
C CYS A 105 5.61 -0.51 -6.02
N THR A 106 6.15 0.70 -5.91
CA THR A 106 7.38 1.07 -6.60
C THR A 106 8.35 1.66 -5.58
N ALA A 107 9.61 1.27 -5.69
CA ALA A 107 10.66 1.77 -4.80
C ALA A 107 11.51 2.80 -5.52
N SER A 108 12.04 3.71 -4.74
CA SER A 108 12.93 4.72 -5.28
C SER A 108 14.31 4.62 -4.68
#